data_2a123bd9584a65b3968955902a64e2e7
#
_entry.id   2a123bd9584a65b3968955902a64e2e7
#
_cell.length_a   1.000
_cell.length_b   1.000
_cell.length_c   1.000
_cell.angle_alpha   90.00
_cell.angle_beta   90.00
_cell.angle_gamma   90.00
#
_symmetry.space_group_name_H-M   'P 1'
#
loop_
_entity.id
_entity.type
_entity.pdbx_description
1 polymer ?
#
loop_
_entity_poly.entity_id
_entity_poly.type
_entity_poly.pdbx_seq_one_letter_code
_entity_poly.pdbx_strand_id
1 'polypeptide(L)'
;MNFRSTRSDECVSPSYALLHGLAADGGLYVPESFPENVLSYKDLAGKSYQDIAEAVLSHFFTNFTAEERKQMIASAYNDTTFRDDRIVPLHSIDTDLSIAELFHGRTLAFKDLALSLFTYLLTAAKKQEKEDRDILILTATSGDTGKAALEGFKDVPGTNIMVFYPSEGVSPMQKQQMQKQEGDNVKVSAIYGNFDDAQSFLKRVFTSAEVNAYANEKGVLFSSANSINIGRLFPKVASSQDRKSVV
;
A
#
# COMPACT_ATOMS: atom_id res chain seq x y z
N MET A 1 -13.61 -3.84 -13.30
CA MET A 1 -13.27 -2.41 -13.32
C MET A 1 -11.87 -2.28 -13.84
N ASN A 2 -11.59 -1.27 -14.68
CA ASN A 2 -10.23 -0.96 -15.12
C ASN A 2 -9.72 0.32 -14.47
N PHE A 3 -8.44 0.59 -14.67
CA PHE A 3 -7.77 1.79 -14.19
C PHE A 3 -7.17 2.54 -15.39
N ARG A 4 -7.22 3.86 -15.35
CA ARG A 4 -6.66 4.72 -16.41
C ARG A 4 -5.61 5.66 -15.85
N SER A 5 -4.65 6.03 -16.70
CA SER A 5 -3.70 7.09 -16.35
C SER A 5 -4.42 8.44 -16.22
N THR A 6 -3.95 9.28 -15.30
CA THR A 6 -4.41 10.68 -15.19
C THR A 6 -3.84 11.60 -16.27
N ARG A 7 -2.95 11.09 -17.13
CA ARG A 7 -2.24 11.89 -18.16
C ARG A 7 -2.44 11.40 -19.59
N SER A 8 -3.01 10.22 -19.76
CA SER A 8 -3.31 9.63 -21.07
C SER A 8 -4.57 8.78 -21.03
N ASP A 9 -4.97 8.24 -22.18
CA ASP A 9 -6.08 7.31 -22.30
C ASP A 9 -5.66 5.84 -22.06
N GLU A 10 -4.43 5.62 -21.55
CA GLU A 10 -3.96 4.28 -21.18
C GLU A 10 -4.92 3.68 -20.15
N CYS A 11 -5.46 2.50 -20.45
CA CYS A 11 -6.39 1.77 -19.61
C CYS A 11 -5.86 0.37 -19.35
N VAL A 12 -5.77 -0.02 -18.07
CA VAL A 12 -5.09 -1.24 -17.63
C VAL A 12 -5.94 -2.02 -16.62
N SER A 13 -5.58 -3.29 -16.42
CA SER A 13 -6.17 -4.12 -15.37
C SER A 13 -5.81 -3.59 -13.95
N PRO A 14 -6.62 -3.91 -12.93
CA PRO A 14 -6.23 -3.60 -11.54
C PRO A 14 -4.90 -4.21 -11.14
N SER A 15 -4.59 -5.43 -11.58
CA SER A 15 -3.31 -6.10 -11.30
C SER A 15 -2.13 -5.39 -11.94
N TYR A 16 -2.26 -4.95 -13.18
CA TYR A 16 -1.23 -4.16 -13.85
C TYR A 16 -0.96 -2.84 -13.10
N ALA A 17 -2.03 -2.12 -12.73
CA ALA A 17 -1.91 -0.87 -11.98
C ALA A 17 -1.27 -1.06 -10.60
N LEU A 18 -1.56 -2.18 -9.91
CA LEU A 18 -0.90 -2.56 -8.65
C LEU A 18 0.60 -2.79 -8.82
N LEU A 19 0.99 -3.53 -9.86
CA LEU A 19 2.39 -3.88 -10.12
C LEU A 19 3.22 -2.64 -10.44
N HIS A 20 2.74 -1.80 -11.35
CA HIS A 20 3.51 -0.66 -11.83
C HIS A 20 3.41 0.57 -10.92
N GLY A 21 2.26 0.76 -10.22
CA GLY A 21 2.04 1.87 -9.31
C GLY A 21 1.93 3.24 -9.98
N LEU A 22 2.74 3.50 -11.01
CA LEU A 22 2.76 4.75 -11.79
C LEU A 22 2.71 4.39 -13.27
N ALA A 23 1.94 5.14 -14.06
CA ALA A 23 1.89 4.96 -15.50
C ALA A 23 3.21 5.42 -16.16
N ALA A 24 3.51 4.90 -17.36
CA ALA A 24 4.74 5.22 -18.08
C ALA A 24 4.86 6.71 -18.42
N ASP A 25 3.73 7.40 -18.59
CA ASP A 25 3.64 8.85 -18.79
C ASP A 25 3.80 9.68 -17.51
N GLY A 26 4.01 9.01 -16.36
CA GLY A 26 4.10 9.63 -15.03
C GLY A 26 2.76 10.02 -14.44
N GLY A 27 1.64 9.56 -15.01
CA GLY A 27 0.29 9.70 -14.46
C GLY A 27 0.02 8.69 -13.35
N LEU A 28 -0.94 9.01 -12.47
CA LEU A 28 -1.44 8.07 -11.49
C LEU A 28 -2.50 7.17 -12.13
N TYR A 29 -2.54 5.91 -11.74
CA TYR A 29 -3.68 5.06 -12.07
C TYR A 29 -4.86 5.37 -11.17
N VAL A 30 -5.99 5.70 -11.77
CA VAL A 30 -7.26 5.95 -11.09
C VAL A 30 -8.35 5.05 -11.67
N PRO A 31 -9.39 4.68 -10.92
CA PRO A 31 -10.51 3.91 -11.46
C PRO A 31 -11.11 4.62 -12.67
N GLU A 32 -11.43 3.86 -13.71
CA GLU A 32 -12.10 4.38 -14.93
C GLU A 32 -13.46 5.03 -14.59
N SER A 33 -14.14 4.47 -13.60
CA SER A 33 -15.37 5.03 -13.04
C SER A 33 -15.45 4.72 -11.55
N PHE A 34 -16.15 5.54 -10.78
CA PHE A 34 -16.50 5.21 -9.41
C PHE A 34 -17.81 4.44 -9.38
N PRO A 35 -17.95 3.44 -8.47
CA PRO A 35 -19.20 2.70 -8.32
C PRO A 35 -20.36 3.66 -7.99
N GLU A 36 -21.47 3.56 -8.73
CA GLU A 36 -22.67 4.38 -8.47
C GLU A 36 -23.36 4.00 -7.16
N ASN A 37 -23.36 2.70 -6.83
CA ASN A 37 -23.91 2.19 -5.59
C ASN A 37 -22.82 2.11 -4.53
N VAL A 38 -22.58 3.22 -3.86
CA VAL A 38 -21.69 3.28 -2.72
C VAL A 38 -22.30 2.49 -1.56
N LEU A 39 -21.49 1.73 -0.84
CA LEU A 39 -21.88 1.01 0.36
C LEU A 39 -22.61 1.96 1.34
N SER A 40 -23.83 1.60 1.71
CA SER A 40 -24.56 2.31 2.75
C SER A 40 -23.92 2.04 4.12
N TYR A 41 -23.83 3.03 4.97
CA TYR A 41 -23.37 2.83 6.35
C TYR A 41 -24.22 1.79 7.10
N LYS A 42 -25.50 1.68 6.76
CA LYS A 42 -26.40 0.68 7.35
C LYS A 42 -25.97 -0.74 6.98
N ASP A 43 -25.43 -0.94 5.79
CA ASP A 43 -24.97 -2.25 5.32
C ASP A 43 -23.63 -2.65 5.96
N LEU A 44 -22.87 -1.67 6.45
CA LEU A 44 -21.59 -1.86 7.10
C LEU A 44 -21.66 -1.90 8.63
N ALA A 45 -22.77 -1.43 9.21
CA ALA A 45 -22.93 -1.39 10.66
C ALA A 45 -22.83 -2.80 11.28
N GLY A 46 -22.00 -2.97 12.29
CA GLY A 46 -21.76 -4.23 12.99
C GLY A 46 -20.96 -5.28 12.20
N LYS A 47 -20.42 -4.92 11.03
CA LYS A 47 -19.51 -5.77 10.27
C LYS A 47 -18.10 -5.74 10.87
N SER A 48 -17.37 -6.84 10.71
CA SER A 48 -15.95 -6.87 11.04
C SER A 48 -15.14 -5.95 10.11
N TYR A 49 -13.95 -5.53 10.54
CA TYR A 49 -13.03 -4.77 9.67
C TYR A 49 -12.73 -5.53 8.36
N GLN A 50 -12.57 -6.85 8.44
CA GLN A 50 -12.33 -7.71 7.29
C GLN A 50 -13.51 -7.69 6.31
N ASP A 51 -14.75 -7.74 6.80
CA ASP A 51 -15.95 -7.66 5.95
C ASP A 51 -16.06 -6.30 5.26
N ILE A 52 -15.75 -5.22 5.97
CA ILE A 52 -15.73 -3.87 5.41
C ILE A 52 -14.64 -3.75 4.34
N ALA A 53 -13.46 -4.31 4.59
CA ALA A 53 -12.37 -4.34 3.62
C ALA A 53 -12.77 -5.09 2.34
N GLU A 54 -13.40 -6.28 2.47
CA GLU A 54 -13.91 -7.04 1.32
C GLU A 54 -14.96 -6.26 0.54
N ALA A 55 -15.91 -5.65 1.24
CA ALA A 55 -16.95 -4.85 0.61
C ALA A 55 -16.36 -3.69 -0.22
N VAL A 56 -15.37 -2.99 0.30
CA VAL A 56 -14.67 -1.91 -0.42
C VAL A 56 -13.86 -2.48 -1.60
N LEU A 57 -13.02 -3.49 -1.35
CA LEU A 57 -12.09 -3.99 -2.36
C LEU A 57 -12.80 -4.68 -3.53
N SER A 58 -13.96 -5.29 -3.30
CA SER A 58 -14.76 -5.96 -4.34
C SER A 58 -15.18 -5.00 -5.47
N HIS A 59 -15.32 -3.71 -5.19
CA HIS A 59 -15.66 -2.71 -6.19
C HIS A 59 -14.48 -2.34 -7.10
N PHE A 60 -13.26 -2.41 -6.60
CA PHE A 60 -12.07 -1.91 -7.31
C PHE A 60 -11.20 -3.04 -7.86
N PHE A 61 -11.02 -4.11 -7.12
CA PHE A 61 -10.20 -5.26 -7.53
C PHE A 61 -11.08 -6.41 -8.02
N THR A 62 -11.86 -6.13 -9.07
CA THR A 62 -12.84 -7.05 -9.66
C THR A 62 -12.22 -8.23 -10.39
N ASN A 63 -10.93 -8.17 -10.69
CA ASN A 63 -10.15 -9.22 -11.32
C ASN A 63 -9.74 -10.35 -10.36
N PHE A 64 -9.80 -10.13 -9.04
CA PHE A 64 -9.64 -11.18 -8.04
C PHE A 64 -11.00 -11.76 -7.66
N THR A 65 -11.05 -13.07 -7.41
CA THR A 65 -12.26 -13.74 -6.88
C THR A 65 -12.54 -13.29 -5.44
N ALA A 66 -13.75 -13.51 -4.96
CA ALA A 66 -14.10 -13.20 -3.58
C ALA A 66 -13.25 -14.01 -2.58
N GLU A 67 -12.95 -15.26 -2.90
CA GLU A 67 -12.10 -16.14 -2.10
C GLU A 67 -10.68 -15.62 -2.01
N GLU A 68 -10.09 -15.19 -3.13
CA GLU A 68 -8.74 -14.61 -3.16
C GLU A 68 -8.68 -13.33 -2.32
N ARG A 69 -9.66 -12.42 -2.48
CA ARG A 69 -9.70 -11.18 -1.68
C ARG A 69 -9.85 -11.49 -0.20
N LYS A 70 -10.76 -12.38 0.20
CA LYS A 70 -10.94 -12.79 1.60
C LYS A 70 -9.67 -13.40 2.18
N GLN A 71 -8.97 -14.23 1.43
CA GLN A 71 -7.71 -14.83 1.87
C GLN A 71 -6.63 -13.77 2.08
N MET A 72 -6.48 -12.82 1.14
CA MET A 72 -5.54 -11.70 1.28
C MET A 72 -5.86 -10.85 2.51
N ILE A 73 -7.14 -10.52 2.73
CA ILE A 73 -7.63 -9.75 3.86
C ILE A 73 -7.35 -10.48 5.18
N ALA A 74 -7.69 -11.74 5.27
CA ALA A 74 -7.44 -12.56 6.48
C ALA A 74 -5.94 -12.70 6.79
N SER A 75 -5.11 -12.80 5.75
CA SER A 75 -3.66 -12.85 5.91
C SER A 75 -3.06 -11.51 6.36
N ALA A 76 -3.69 -10.40 5.99
CA ALA A 76 -3.23 -9.06 6.36
C ALA A 76 -3.73 -8.59 7.73
N TYR A 77 -4.99 -8.91 8.06
CA TYR A 77 -5.68 -8.39 9.25
C TYR A 77 -6.03 -9.54 10.21
N ASN A 78 -5.09 -9.87 11.08
CA ASN A 78 -5.19 -10.93 12.06
C ASN A 78 -4.41 -10.58 13.34
N ASP A 79 -4.49 -11.41 14.35
CA ASP A 79 -3.90 -11.26 15.68
C ASP A 79 -2.35 -11.25 15.69
N THR A 80 -1.70 -11.80 14.67
CA THR A 80 -0.25 -11.75 14.54
C THR A 80 0.23 -10.43 13.95
N THR A 81 -0.64 -9.72 13.23
CA THR A 81 -0.32 -8.44 12.57
C THR A 81 -0.82 -7.24 13.36
N PHE A 82 -1.99 -7.36 13.97
CA PHE A 82 -2.62 -6.32 14.77
C PHE A 82 -2.91 -6.81 16.18
N ARG A 83 -2.67 -5.97 17.17
CA ARG A 83 -2.79 -6.31 18.61
C ARG A 83 -4.23 -6.30 19.11
N ASP A 84 -5.14 -5.65 18.38
CA ASP A 84 -6.58 -5.60 18.68
C ASP A 84 -7.34 -6.32 17.57
N ASP A 85 -8.25 -7.20 17.92
CA ASP A 85 -9.05 -8.01 16.99
C ASP A 85 -9.99 -7.17 16.11
N ARG A 86 -10.37 -6.00 16.59
CA ARG A 86 -11.16 -5.02 15.82
C ARG A 86 -10.33 -4.28 14.77
N ILE A 87 -9.00 -4.42 14.77
CA ILE A 87 -8.02 -3.77 13.89
C ILE A 87 -7.97 -2.25 14.07
N VAL A 88 -9.13 -1.57 14.05
CA VAL A 88 -9.30 -0.12 14.28
C VAL A 88 -10.37 0.09 15.35
N PRO A 89 -10.05 -0.17 16.63
CA PRO A 89 -11.01 0.06 17.70
C PRO A 89 -11.38 1.53 17.83
N LEU A 90 -12.63 1.79 18.16
CA LEU A 90 -13.13 3.11 18.53
C LEU A 90 -13.18 3.25 20.04
N HIS A 91 -12.55 4.28 20.55
CA HIS A 91 -12.60 4.66 21.96
C HIS A 91 -13.48 5.89 22.14
N SER A 92 -14.67 5.70 22.74
CA SER A 92 -15.58 6.81 23.01
C SER A 92 -15.08 7.63 24.18
N ILE A 93 -14.96 8.95 23.99
CA ILE A 93 -14.60 9.93 25.02
C ILE A 93 -15.89 10.41 25.69
N ASP A 94 -16.91 10.72 24.88
CA ASP A 94 -18.26 11.11 25.34
C ASP A 94 -19.32 10.68 24.31
N THR A 95 -20.53 11.22 24.40
CA THR A 95 -21.66 10.88 23.53
C THR A 95 -21.43 11.25 22.06
N ASP A 96 -20.60 12.26 21.78
CA ASP A 96 -20.45 12.83 20.44
C ASP A 96 -19.00 12.76 19.92
N LEU A 97 -18.08 12.25 20.74
CA LEU A 97 -16.66 12.20 20.40
C LEU A 97 -16.09 10.80 20.61
N SER A 98 -15.55 10.24 19.54
CA SER A 98 -14.79 8.99 19.58
C SER A 98 -13.44 9.14 18.89
N ILE A 99 -12.45 8.41 19.39
CA ILE A 99 -11.10 8.33 18.82
C ILE A 99 -10.94 6.97 18.13
N ALA A 100 -10.59 6.98 16.84
CA ALA A 100 -10.19 5.77 16.14
C ALA A 100 -8.70 5.51 16.40
N GLU A 101 -8.39 4.38 17.00
CA GLU A 101 -7.03 3.98 17.32
C GLU A 101 -6.39 3.26 16.15
N LEU A 102 -5.46 3.92 15.45
CA LEU A 102 -4.83 3.42 14.22
C LEU A 102 -3.42 2.84 14.45
N PHE A 103 -3.06 2.58 15.70
CA PHE A 103 -1.68 2.23 16.09
C PHE A 103 -1.53 0.78 16.58
N HIS A 104 -2.49 -0.10 16.26
CA HIS A 104 -2.44 -1.51 16.69
C HIS A 104 -1.60 -2.42 15.78
N GLY A 105 -1.12 -1.90 14.64
CA GLY A 105 -0.26 -2.64 13.72
C GLY A 105 1.19 -2.80 14.23
N ARG A 106 2.00 -3.56 13.49
CA ARG A 106 3.37 -3.93 13.85
C ARG A 106 4.31 -2.74 14.08
N THR A 107 4.14 -1.65 13.33
CA THR A 107 5.00 -0.46 13.42
C THR A 107 4.37 0.66 14.23
N LEU A 108 3.18 0.45 14.78
CA LEU A 108 2.40 1.42 15.52
C LEU A 108 1.99 2.67 14.70
N ALA A 109 2.10 2.60 13.39
CA ALA A 109 1.71 3.65 12.48
C ALA A 109 0.43 3.25 11.72
N PHE A 110 -0.47 4.21 11.47
CA PHE A 110 -1.69 3.96 10.68
C PHE A 110 -1.41 3.39 9.28
N LYS A 111 -0.18 3.51 8.83
CA LYS A 111 0.27 3.01 7.53
C LYS A 111 0.30 1.49 7.44
N ASP A 112 0.36 0.81 8.59
CA ASP A 112 0.27 -0.64 8.66
C ASP A 112 -1.05 -1.16 8.08
N LEU A 113 -2.16 -0.42 8.26
CA LEU A 113 -3.46 -0.77 7.71
C LEU A 113 -3.44 -0.96 6.18
N ALA A 114 -2.69 -0.12 5.49
CA ALA A 114 -2.60 -0.23 4.05
C ALA A 114 -1.48 -1.17 3.60
N LEU A 115 -0.31 -1.08 4.23
CA LEU A 115 0.88 -1.78 3.77
C LEU A 115 0.85 -3.28 4.08
N SER A 116 0.18 -3.69 5.16
CA SER A 116 -0.04 -5.12 5.44
C SER A 116 -0.86 -5.81 4.33
N LEU A 117 -1.92 -5.18 3.85
CA LEU A 117 -2.73 -5.76 2.77
C LEU A 117 -2.07 -5.58 1.39
N PHE A 118 -1.38 -4.47 1.17
CA PHE A 118 -0.74 -4.18 -0.12
C PHE A 118 0.26 -5.26 -0.53
N THR A 119 0.97 -5.84 0.41
CA THR A 119 1.90 -6.95 0.16
C THR A 119 1.21 -8.13 -0.51
N TYR A 120 0.05 -8.53 -0.01
CA TYR A 120 -0.73 -9.65 -0.57
C TYR A 120 -1.36 -9.28 -1.91
N LEU A 121 -1.87 -8.05 -2.06
CA LEU A 121 -2.39 -7.56 -3.33
C LEU A 121 -1.32 -7.55 -4.41
N LEU A 122 -0.09 -7.11 -4.10
CA LEU A 122 1.02 -7.04 -5.05
C LEU A 122 1.48 -8.44 -5.49
N THR A 123 1.61 -9.37 -4.55
CA THR A 123 2.00 -10.76 -4.86
C THR A 123 0.93 -11.50 -5.66
N ALA A 124 -0.35 -11.27 -5.35
CA ALA A 124 -1.46 -11.81 -6.13
C ALA A 124 -1.50 -11.21 -7.56
N ALA A 125 -1.27 -9.90 -7.69
CA ALA A 125 -1.18 -9.23 -8.98
C ALA A 125 -0.02 -9.76 -9.82
N LYS A 126 1.17 -9.99 -9.22
CA LYS A 126 2.31 -10.62 -9.87
C LYS A 126 1.93 -11.98 -10.48
N LYS A 127 1.25 -12.81 -9.71
CA LYS A 127 0.80 -14.13 -10.17
C LYS A 127 -0.22 -14.03 -11.30
N GLN A 128 -1.18 -13.10 -11.20
CA GLN A 128 -2.24 -12.93 -12.17
C GLN A 128 -1.74 -12.40 -13.52
N GLU A 129 -0.82 -11.46 -13.50
CA GLU A 129 -0.18 -10.90 -14.73
C GLU A 129 0.92 -11.82 -15.25
N LYS A 130 1.20 -12.96 -14.61
CA LYS A 130 2.29 -13.90 -14.95
C LYS A 130 3.64 -13.19 -15.07
N GLU A 131 3.89 -12.29 -14.13
CA GLU A 131 5.12 -11.51 -14.10
C GLU A 131 6.24 -12.32 -13.44
N ASP A 132 7.24 -12.69 -14.22
CA ASP A 132 8.36 -13.53 -13.77
C ASP A 132 9.50 -12.72 -13.15
N ARG A 133 9.60 -11.41 -13.45
CA ARG A 133 10.64 -10.54 -12.89
C ARG A 133 10.46 -10.35 -11.39
N ASP A 134 11.55 -10.14 -10.68
CA ASP A 134 11.49 -9.70 -9.29
C ASP A 134 11.00 -8.26 -9.18
N ILE A 135 10.14 -7.99 -8.21
CA ILE A 135 9.61 -6.64 -7.99
C ILE A 135 10.56 -5.89 -7.05
N LEU A 136 11.14 -4.78 -7.52
CA LEU A 136 11.90 -3.86 -6.67
C LEU A 136 11.02 -2.68 -6.27
N ILE A 137 10.64 -2.66 -5.00
CA ILE A 137 9.77 -1.63 -4.42
C ILE A 137 10.65 -0.48 -3.95
N LEU A 138 10.50 0.68 -4.60
CA LEU A 138 11.20 1.91 -4.26
C LEU A 138 10.26 2.83 -3.48
N THR A 139 10.71 3.28 -2.31
CA THR A 139 9.90 4.08 -1.39
C THR A 139 10.69 5.28 -0.87
N ALA A 140 10.18 6.48 -1.08
CA ALA A 140 10.66 7.68 -0.39
C ALA A 140 9.88 7.87 0.91
N THR A 141 10.56 8.27 1.97
CA THR A 141 9.94 8.47 3.28
C THR A 141 10.57 9.63 4.04
N SER A 142 9.76 10.27 4.87
CA SER A 142 10.21 11.16 5.94
C SER A 142 10.06 10.54 7.34
N GLY A 143 9.73 9.22 7.40
CA GLY A 143 9.54 8.53 8.68
C GLY A 143 8.71 7.25 8.59
N ASP A 144 7.49 7.26 9.11
CA ASP A 144 6.61 6.08 9.31
C ASP A 144 6.40 5.21 8.06
N THR A 145 6.28 5.83 6.87
CA THR A 145 6.03 5.08 5.63
C THR A 145 7.15 4.10 5.33
N GLY A 146 8.41 4.52 5.55
CA GLY A 146 9.56 3.66 5.31
C GLY A 146 9.54 2.43 6.22
N LYS A 147 9.37 2.63 7.53
CA LYS A 147 9.33 1.51 8.47
C LYS A 147 8.16 0.56 8.18
N ALA A 148 6.97 1.09 7.93
CA ALA A 148 5.79 0.26 7.64
C ALA A 148 5.93 -0.52 6.31
N ALA A 149 6.56 0.09 5.29
CA ALA A 149 6.83 -0.59 4.03
C ALA A 149 7.88 -1.69 4.18
N LEU A 150 8.98 -1.42 4.88
CA LEU A 150 10.01 -2.43 5.17
C LEU A 150 9.42 -3.62 5.93
N GLU A 151 8.59 -3.36 6.95
CA GLU A 151 7.94 -4.41 7.74
C GLU A 151 6.94 -5.23 6.91
N GLY A 152 6.16 -4.56 6.06
CA GLY A 152 5.15 -5.23 5.22
C GLY A 152 5.77 -6.13 4.15
N PHE A 153 6.90 -5.74 3.57
CA PHE A 153 7.57 -6.48 2.50
C PHE A 153 8.76 -7.33 2.95
N LYS A 154 9.05 -7.34 4.25
CA LYS A 154 10.12 -8.16 4.82
C LYS A 154 9.96 -9.62 4.42
N ASP A 155 11.02 -10.19 3.82
CA ASP A 155 11.14 -11.61 3.44
C ASP A 155 10.00 -12.15 2.55
N VAL A 156 9.32 -11.25 1.80
CA VAL A 156 8.27 -11.63 0.84
C VAL A 156 8.91 -12.14 -0.44
N PRO A 157 8.67 -13.40 -0.84
CA PRO A 157 9.31 -13.99 -2.02
C PRO A 157 9.04 -13.22 -3.32
N GLY A 158 10.08 -13.07 -4.15
CA GLY A 158 9.99 -12.37 -5.44
C GLY A 158 9.81 -10.87 -5.32
N THR A 159 10.09 -10.31 -4.14
CA THR A 159 10.11 -8.86 -3.90
C THR A 159 11.40 -8.43 -3.22
N ASN A 160 11.87 -7.25 -3.57
CA ASN A 160 12.93 -6.53 -2.88
C ASN A 160 12.42 -5.13 -2.55
N ILE A 161 12.82 -4.57 -1.42
CA ILE A 161 12.41 -3.21 -1.05
C ILE A 161 13.61 -2.35 -0.70
N MET A 162 13.63 -1.14 -1.27
CA MET A 162 14.61 -0.12 -0.94
C MET A 162 13.93 1.18 -0.53
N VAL A 163 14.25 1.64 0.67
CA VAL A 163 13.70 2.86 1.24
C VAL A 163 14.74 3.96 1.24
N PHE A 164 14.37 5.12 0.69
CA PHE A 164 15.17 6.34 0.67
C PHE A 164 14.61 7.33 1.68
N TYR A 165 15.47 7.88 2.52
CA TYR A 165 15.08 8.89 3.49
C TYR A 165 16.12 10.03 3.55
N PRO A 166 15.71 11.27 3.84
CA PRO A 166 16.65 12.38 4.06
C PRO A 166 17.57 12.09 5.24
N SER A 167 18.88 12.33 5.07
CA SER A 167 19.84 12.17 6.17
C SER A 167 19.53 13.06 7.37
N GLU A 168 18.90 14.22 7.09
CA GLU A 168 18.41 15.18 8.06
C GLU A 168 16.88 15.32 7.97
N GLY A 169 16.23 15.71 9.06
CA GLY A 169 14.78 15.95 9.08
C GLY A 169 13.91 14.70 9.38
N VAL A 170 14.51 13.52 9.55
CA VAL A 170 13.84 12.34 10.09
C VAL A 170 14.15 12.19 11.57
N SER A 171 13.15 11.90 12.40
CA SER A 171 13.37 11.74 13.83
C SER A 171 14.39 10.63 14.12
N PRO A 172 15.23 10.76 15.16
CA PRO A 172 16.21 9.72 15.52
C PRO A 172 15.58 8.34 15.74
N MET A 173 14.40 8.31 16.33
CA MET A 173 13.63 7.08 16.56
C MET A 173 13.27 6.40 15.23
N GLN A 174 12.67 7.14 14.29
CA GLN A 174 12.24 6.60 12.99
C GLN A 174 13.45 6.18 12.14
N LYS A 175 14.54 6.95 12.18
CA LYS A 175 15.79 6.58 11.53
C LYS A 175 16.33 5.24 12.06
N GLN A 176 16.36 5.09 13.38
CA GLN A 176 16.81 3.86 14.03
C GLN A 176 15.90 2.67 13.73
N GLN A 177 14.57 2.87 13.70
CA GLN A 177 13.61 1.84 13.34
C GLN A 177 13.83 1.30 11.92
N MET A 178 14.13 2.19 10.95
CA MET A 178 14.43 1.79 9.59
C MET A 178 15.80 1.09 9.47
N GLN A 179 16.83 1.66 10.08
CA GLN A 179 18.20 1.13 10.00
C GLN A 179 18.36 -0.25 10.68
N LYS A 180 17.54 -0.53 11.70
CA LYS A 180 17.52 -1.81 12.40
C LYS A 180 16.54 -2.83 11.81
N GLN A 181 15.90 -2.50 10.67
CA GLN A 181 15.03 -3.44 10.02
C GLN A 181 15.84 -4.62 9.48
N GLU A 182 15.53 -5.80 9.94
CA GLU A 182 16.08 -7.06 9.47
C GLU A 182 15.26 -7.58 8.29
N GLY A 183 15.88 -8.38 7.44
CA GLY A 183 15.28 -9.04 6.28
C GLY A 183 16.29 -9.15 5.14
N ASP A 184 16.28 -10.26 4.43
CA ASP A 184 17.27 -10.52 3.35
C ASP A 184 16.98 -9.66 2.10
N ASN A 185 15.74 -9.23 1.93
CA ASN A 185 15.25 -8.46 0.78
C ASN A 185 15.05 -6.98 1.07
N VAL A 186 15.49 -6.46 2.23
CA VAL A 186 15.27 -5.06 2.61
C VAL A 186 16.55 -4.24 2.55
N LYS A 187 16.42 -3.00 2.07
CA LYS A 187 17.54 -2.05 2.02
C LYS A 187 17.06 -0.64 2.39
N VAL A 188 17.93 0.09 3.08
CA VAL A 188 17.66 1.46 3.50
C VAL A 188 18.83 2.35 3.12
N SER A 189 18.55 3.48 2.49
CA SER A 189 19.56 4.44 2.05
C SER A 189 19.22 5.85 2.48
N ALA A 190 20.15 6.51 3.13
CA ALA A 190 20.05 7.94 3.38
C ALA A 190 20.44 8.71 2.11
N ILE A 191 19.77 9.83 1.86
CA ILE A 191 20.12 10.78 0.80
C ILE A 191 20.45 12.15 1.38
N TYR A 192 21.33 12.89 0.70
CA TYR A 192 21.49 14.31 0.94
C TYR A 192 20.35 15.05 0.25
N GLY A 193 19.62 15.87 0.98
CA GLY A 193 18.44 16.60 0.50
C GLY A 193 17.25 16.40 1.43
N ASN A 194 16.10 16.82 0.99
CA ASN A 194 14.83 16.72 1.72
C ASN A 194 13.93 15.60 1.15
N PHE A 195 12.71 15.48 1.71
CA PHE A 195 11.76 14.47 1.27
C PHE A 195 11.29 14.65 -0.19
N ASP A 196 11.16 15.91 -0.65
CA ASP A 196 10.75 16.21 -2.03
C ASP A 196 11.84 15.83 -3.03
N ASP A 197 13.11 15.95 -2.64
CA ASP A 197 14.24 15.48 -3.43
C ASP A 197 14.20 13.96 -3.60
N ALA A 198 13.92 13.23 -2.52
CA ALA A 198 13.74 11.78 -2.57
C ALA A 198 12.57 11.37 -3.48
N GLN A 199 11.42 12.03 -3.37
CA GLN A 199 10.27 11.77 -4.23
C GLN A 199 10.56 12.09 -5.71
N SER A 200 11.21 13.22 -5.97
CA SER A 200 11.57 13.64 -7.32
C SER A 200 12.55 12.67 -7.96
N PHE A 201 13.52 12.16 -7.19
CA PHE A 201 14.41 11.10 -7.63
C PHE A 201 13.64 9.85 -8.04
N LEU A 202 12.74 9.35 -7.19
CA LEU A 202 11.96 8.15 -7.52
C LEU A 202 11.07 8.34 -8.75
N LYS A 203 10.42 9.49 -8.89
CA LYS A 203 9.63 9.79 -10.10
C LYS A 203 10.49 9.71 -11.36
N ARG A 204 11.71 10.23 -11.32
CA ARG A 204 12.67 10.15 -12.44
C ARG A 204 13.06 8.70 -12.73
N VAL A 205 13.28 7.88 -11.72
CA VAL A 205 13.57 6.44 -11.91
C VAL A 205 12.40 5.75 -12.61
N PHE A 206 11.17 5.94 -12.13
CA PHE A 206 9.98 5.31 -12.70
C PHE A 206 9.69 5.73 -14.15
N THR A 207 10.03 6.96 -14.53
CA THR A 207 9.74 7.50 -15.88
C THR A 207 10.94 7.46 -16.85
N SER A 208 12.13 7.03 -16.38
CA SER A 208 13.31 6.91 -17.24
C SER A 208 13.25 5.64 -18.08
N ALA A 209 13.13 5.79 -19.41
CA ALA A 209 13.14 4.66 -20.32
C ALA A 209 14.44 3.85 -20.24
N GLU A 210 15.60 4.52 -20.10
CA GLU A 210 16.91 3.87 -19.98
C GLU A 210 17.00 3.01 -18.71
N VAL A 211 16.61 3.57 -17.56
CA VAL A 211 16.66 2.86 -16.27
C VAL A 211 15.70 1.68 -16.26
N ASN A 212 14.50 1.84 -16.82
CA ASN A 212 13.54 0.74 -16.93
C ASN A 212 14.01 -0.35 -17.90
N ALA A 213 14.64 0.01 -19.02
CA ALA A 213 15.22 -0.96 -19.94
C ALA A 213 16.33 -1.78 -19.27
N TYR A 214 17.22 -1.12 -18.52
CA TYR A 214 18.26 -1.81 -17.75
C TYR A 214 17.68 -2.72 -16.67
N ALA A 215 16.67 -2.27 -15.92
CA ALA A 215 16.01 -3.10 -14.92
C ALA A 215 15.35 -4.34 -15.56
N ASN A 216 14.68 -4.17 -16.69
CA ASN A 216 14.09 -5.28 -17.46
C ASN A 216 15.14 -6.31 -17.90
N GLU A 217 16.29 -5.86 -18.39
CA GLU A 217 17.40 -6.75 -18.76
C GLU A 217 17.90 -7.56 -17.55
N LYS A 218 17.83 -6.99 -16.34
CA LYS A 218 18.20 -7.66 -15.09
C LYS A 218 17.07 -8.49 -14.45
N GLY A 219 15.93 -8.64 -15.13
CA GLY A 219 14.77 -9.35 -14.59
C GLY A 219 14.11 -8.64 -13.40
N VAL A 220 14.11 -7.30 -13.42
CA VAL A 220 13.54 -6.47 -12.33
C VAL A 220 12.42 -5.59 -12.87
N LEU A 221 11.31 -5.54 -12.12
CA LEU A 221 10.20 -4.62 -12.31
C LEU A 221 10.16 -3.62 -11.15
N PHE A 222 10.13 -2.32 -11.44
CA PHE A 222 9.95 -1.30 -10.41
C PHE A 222 8.50 -1.17 -9.98
N SER A 223 8.29 -1.06 -8.67
CA SER A 223 7.03 -0.70 -8.05
C SER A 223 7.25 0.28 -6.89
N SER A 224 6.18 0.78 -6.29
CA SER A 224 6.28 1.75 -5.18
C SER A 224 5.28 1.44 -4.07
N ALA A 225 5.73 1.61 -2.82
CA ALA A 225 4.85 1.59 -1.64
C ALA A 225 4.44 3.00 -1.17
N ASN A 226 4.69 4.04 -1.95
CA ASN A 226 4.16 5.36 -1.72
C ASN A 226 2.69 5.48 -2.16
N SER A 227 2.00 6.56 -1.79
CA SER A 227 0.59 6.80 -2.13
C SER A 227 0.33 7.08 -3.62
N ILE A 228 1.34 6.95 -4.47
CA ILE A 228 1.21 6.90 -5.93
C ILE A 228 0.68 5.54 -6.42
N ASN A 229 0.75 4.50 -5.60
CA ASN A 229 0.24 3.17 -5.92
C ASN A 229 -1.16 2.99 -5.34
N ILE A 230 -2.10 2.51 -6.18
CA ILE A 230 -3.49 2.24 -5.80
C ILE A 230 -3.60 1.20 -4.68
N GLY A 231 -2.69 0.22 -4.63
CA GLY A 231 -2.63 -0.79 -3.56
C GLY A 231 -2.36 -0.21 -2.17
N ARG A 232 -1.82 1.02 -2.13
CA ARG A 232 -1.67 1.79 -0.91
C ARG A 232 -2.91 2.62 -0.58
N LEU A 233 -3.69 3.03 -1.57
CA LEU A 233 -4.82 3.95 -1.37
C LEU A 233 -6.09 3.21 -0.94
N PHE A 234 -6.49 2.16 -1.65
CA PHE A 234 -7.77 1.48 -1.41
C PHE A 234 -7.93 0.83 -0.03
N PRO A 235 -6.89 0.19 0.57
CA PRO A 235 -7.03 -0.30 1.93
C PRO A 235 -7.34 0.79 2.97
N LYS A 236 -6.93 2.04 2.72
CA LYS A 236 -7.29 3.18 3.58
C LYS A 236 -8.77 3.54 3.51
N VAL A 237 -9.43 3.29 2.39
CA VAL A 237 -10.88 3.54 2.25
C VAL A 237 -11.64 2.65 3.23
N ALA A 238 -11.23 1.38 3.39
CA ALA A 238 -11.84 0.48 4.37
C ALA A 238 -11.75 1.05 5.79
N SER A 239 -10.58 1.53 6.23
CA SER A 239 -10.43 2.15 7.55
C SER A 239 -11.23 3.44 7.73
N SER A 240 -11.55 4.14 6.65
CA SER A 240 -12.38 5.35 6.70
C SER A 240 -13.87 5.01 6.77
N GLN A 241 -14.30 3.90 6.18
CA GLN A 241 -15.68 3.43 6.24
C GLN A 241 -16.01 2.82 7.59
N ASP A 242 -15.10 2.06 8.20
CA ASP A 242 -15.26 1.49 9.53
C ASP A 242 -15.60 2.57 10.57
N ARG A 243 -14.95 3.74 10.51
CA ARG A 243 -15.23 4.87 11.40
C ARG A 243 -16.65 5.45 11.29
N LYS A 244 -17.31 5.30 10.14
CA LYS A 244 -18.65 5.85 9.88
C LYS A 244 -19.76 4.83 10.18
N SER A 245 -19.42 3.55 10.28
CA SER A 245 -20.39 2.49 10.59
C SER A 245 -20.80 2.40 12.06
N VAL A 246 -20.20 3.21 12.93
CA VAL A 246 -20.40 3.19 14.39
C VAL A 246 -21.22 4.39 14.90
N VAL A 247 -21.78 5.19 14.00
CA VAL A 247 -22.68 6.32 14.37
C VAL A 247 -24.13 5.86 14.42
#